data_448bea9f08314cd51c456e147336b5e0
#
_entry.id   448bea9f08314cd51c456e147336b5e0
#
_cell.length_a   1.000
_cell.length_b   1.000
_cell.length_c   1.000
_cell.angle_alpha   90.00
_cell.angle_beta   90.00
_cell.angle_gamma   90.00
#
_symmetry.space_group_name_H-M   'P 1'
#
loop_
_entity.id
_entity.type
_entity.pdbx_description
1 polymer ?
#
loop_
_entity_poly.entity_id
_entity_poly.type
_entity_poly.pdbx_seq_one_letter_code
_entity_poly.pdbx_strand_id
1 'polypeptide(L)'
;MVEKITYIESGQFHPYKNLAVEEYLLLHCEPQECILYLWQNQNTVVIGRNQNAWKECKVESLEENGGHLARRLSGGGAVYHDLGNLNFTFLVSKENYSIDRQLEVIVKAVQKLGAKAEKSGRNDILIDGKKFSGNAFYEQEQHCYHHGTLMMNVNKEMLSKYLTVSKEKLQSKGVDSVKSRVTNLVDYIPDLTLEALKKALREAFEEVYGLTSNECKMEDLDQKEIEMRTKHFSSWDWRYGRKIDFQYEISKRFSWGQMNIQFQVDKGKISDVNVYSDSLKPMTIEKLPKYLKGIRYHKKNICSELRLYWAEDKQEEEMIADIIEWIKEEEL
;
A
#
# COMPACT_ATOMS: atom_id res chain seq x y z
N MET A 1 1.76 -25.46 -5.86
CA MET A 1 0.92 -25.50 -4.62
C MET A 1 1.81 -25.16 -3.43
N VAL A 2 1.31 -24.46 -2.42
CA VAL A 2 2.07 -24.19 -1.18
C VAL A 2 2.21 -25.48 -0.38
N GLU A 3 3.43 -25.82 0.00
CA GLU A 3 3.80 -27.03 0.77
C GLU A 3 4.44 -26.69 2.11
N LYS A 4 4.86 -25.44 2.29
CA LYS A 4 5.48 -24.92 3.51
C LYS A 4 4.84 -23.60 3.90
N ILE A 5 4.55 -23.41 5.18
CA ILE A 5 4.16 -22.10 5.71
C ILE A 5 5.10 -21.67 6.84
N THR A 6 5.46 -20.39 6.83
CA THR A 6 6.39 -19.81 7.81
C THR A 6 5.74 -18.61 8.48
N TYR A 7 5.90 -18.54 9.79
CA TYR A 7 5.40 -17.46 10.63
C TYR A 7 6.57 -16.69 11.23
N ILE A 8 6.51 -15.36 11.15
CA ILE A 8 7.53 -14.47 11.70
C ILE A 8 6.90 -13.21 12.30
N GLU A 9 7.43 -12.75 13.43
CA GLU A 9 7.02 -11.50 14.08
C GLU A 9 8.18 -10.52 14.18
N SER A 10 7.90 -9.24 13.93
CA SER A 10 8.84 -8.17 14.27
C SER A 10 8.68 -7.76 15.72
N GLY A 11 9.75 -7.84 16.48
CA GLY A 11 9.82 -7.35 17.86
C GLY A 11 10.18 -5.86 17.98
N GLN A 12 10.22 -5.10 16.87
CA GLN A 12 10.59 -3.69 16.84
C GLN A 12 9.57 -2.86 16.03
N PHE A 13 9.57 -1.53 16.19
CA PHE A 13 8.50 -0.65 15.72
C PHE A 13 8.95 0.40 14.70
N HIS A 14 10.19 0.29 14.22
CA HIS A 14 10.76 1.26 13.30
C HIS A 14 10.32 0.99 11.86
N PRO A 15 9.63 1.91 11.16
CA PRO A 15 8.98 1.64 9.89
C PRO A 15 9.93 1.23 8.77
N TYR A 16 11.08 1.86 8.67
CA TYR A 16 12.04 1.57 7.60
C TYR A 16 12.64 0.18 7.73
N LYS A 17 12.90 -0.28 8.97
CA LYS A 17 13.36 -1.64 9.22
C LYS A 17 12.28 -2.67 8.94
N ASN A 18 11.01 -2.38 9.32
CA ASN A 18 9.90 -3.29 9.03
C ASN A 18 9.66 -3.46 7.51
N LEU A 19 9.71 -2.37 6.74
CA LEU A 19 9.59 -2.42 5.27
C LEU A 19 10.81 -3.10 4.63
N ALA A 20 12.00 -2.94 5.20
CA ALA A 20 13.20 -3.63 4.74
C ALA A 20 13.10 -5.14 4.96
N VAL A 21 12.56 -5.58 6.10
CA VAL A 21 12.28 -7.00 6.37
C VAL A 21 11.22 -7.54 5.43
N GLU A 22 10.15 -6.78 5.18
CA GLU A 22 9.10 -7.17 4.22
C GLU A 22 9.69 -7.42 2.83
N GLU A 23 10.53 -6.51 2.31
CA GLU A 23 11.20 -6.67 1.02
C GLU A 23 12.21 -7.82 1.03
N TYR A 24 12.99 -7.98 2.11
CA TYR A 24 13.90 -9.10 2.27
C TYR A 24 13.16 -10.44 2.18
N LEU A 25 12.09 -10.60 2.96
CA LEU A 25 11.28 -11.82 2.97
C LEU A 25 10.62 -12.08 1.61
N LEU A 26 10.21 -11.03 0.88
CA LEU A 26 9.66 -11.17 -0.47
C LEU A 26 10.64 -11.82 -1.41
N LEU A 27 11.89 -11.36 -1.41
CA LEU A 27 12.93 -11.81 -2.34
C LEU A 27 13.53 -13.17 -1.98
N HIS A 28 13.37 -13.61 -0.72
CA HIS A 28 13.89 -14.89 -0.21
C HIS A 28 12.79 -15.93 0.03
N CYS A 29 11.53 -15.63 -0.31
CA CYS A 29 10.43 -16.58 -0.21
C CYS A 29 10.63 -17.70 -1.22
N GLU A 30 10.64 -18.95 -0.73
CA GLU A 30 10.77 -20.13 -1.59
C GLU A 30 9.54 -20.34 -2.48
N PRO A 31 9.66 -20.95 -3.67
CA PRO A 31 8.54 -21.09 -4.62
C PRO A 31 7.28 -21.77 -4.05
N GLN A 32 7.46 -22.73 -3.14
CA GLN A 32 6.36 -23.49 -2.52
C GLN A 32 6.05 -23.03 -1.09
N GLU A 33 6.57 -21.88 -0.69
CA GLU A 33 6.39 -21.31 0.64
C GLU A 33 5.38 -20.15 0.63
N CYS A 34 4.63 -20.03 1.73
CA CYS A 34 3.90 -18.83 2.08
C CYS A 34 4.34 -18.34 3.46
N ILE A 35 4.79 -17.10 3.54
CA ILE A 35 5.23 -16.50 4.80
C ILE A 35 4.15 -15.55 5.31
N LEU A 36 3.79 -15.67 6.58
CA LEU A 36 3.00 -14.67 7.31
C LEU A 36 3.92 -13.87 8.23
N TYR A 37 4.12 -12.60 7.91
CA TYR A 37 4.92 -11.65 8.68
C TYR A 37 4.00 -10.68 9.41
N LEU A 38 4.10 -10.59 10.74
CA LEU A 38 3.37 -9.66 11.60
C LEU A 38 4.30 -8.58 12.16
N TRP A 39 3.86 -7.32 12.08
CA TRP A 39 4.68 -6.17 12.46
C TRP A 39 3.86 -4.93 12.84
N GLN A 40 4.45 -4.05 13.61
CA GLN A 40 3.83 -2.78 14.02
C GLN A 40 4.79 -1.61 13.75
N ASN A 41 4.23 -0.44 13.46
CA ASN A 41 4.99 0.81 13.42
C ASN A 41 4.51 1.77 14.51
N GLN A 42 5.43 2.49 15.11
CA GLN A 42 5.11 3.56 16.06
C GLN A 42 5.03 4.90 15.32
N ASN A 43 3.96 5.65 15.55
CA ASN A 43 3.74 7.02 15.08
C ASN A 43 4.23 7.27 13.62
N THR A 44 3.66 6.56 12.67
CA THR A 44 4.13 6.54 11.29
C THR A 44 3.01 6.82 10.30
N VAL A 45 3.23 7.74 9.36
CA VAL A 45 2.44 7.80 8.13
C VAL A 45 3.12 6.98 7.06
N VAL A 46 2.41 5.99 6.51
CA VAL A 46 2.89 5.17 5.38
C VAL A 46 2.13 5.55 4.13
N ILE A 47 2.86 6.08 3.15
CA ILE A 47 2.31 6.43 1.83
C ILE A 47 2.53 5.30 0.82
N GLY A 48 1.66 5.21 -0.18
CA GLY A 48 1.84 4.31 -1.31
C GLY A 48 3.00 4.73 -2.21
N ARG A 49 3.50 3.78 -3.02
CA ARG A 49 4.70 3.93 -3.85
C ARG A 49 4.71 5.20 -4.69
N ASN A 50 3.60 5.54 -5.33
CA ASN A 50 3.49 6.65 -6.27
C ASN A 50 2.75 7.87 -5.71
N GLN A 51 2.57 7.96 -4.38
CA GLN A 51 1.93 9.12 -3.78
C GLN A 51 2.90 10.29 -3.58
N ASN A 52 2.36 11.50 -3.71
CA ASN A 52 3.08 12.72 -3.36
C ASN A 52 3.07 12.93 -1.85
N ALA A 53 4.23 12.76 -1.19
CA ALA A 53 4.37 12.86 0.25
C ALA A 53 3.79 14.15 0.84
N TRP A 54 4.03 15.28 0.18
CA TRP A 54 3.61 16.61 0.63
C TRP A 54 2.11 16.88 0.47
N LYS A 55 1.46 16.17 -0.48
CA LYS A 55 0.00 16.28 -0.67
C LYS A 55 -0.77 15.33 0.27
N GLU A 56 -0.16 14.24 0.69
CA GLU A 56 -0.82 13.18 1.47
C GLU A 56 -0.61 13.30 2.98
N CYS A 57 0.50 13.92 3.42
CA CYS A 57 0.93 13.98 4.81
C CYS A 57 1.33 15.40 5.21
N LYS A 58 0.94 15.81 6.42
CA LYS A 58 1.47 17.00 7.09
C LYS A 58 2.82 16.67 7.70
N VAL A 59 3.84 16.55 6.85
CA VAL A 59 5.15 15.99 7.17
C VAL A 59 5.83 16.72 8.34
N GLU A 60 5.88 18.06 8.30
CA GLU A 60 6.49 18.88 9.34
C GLU A 60 5.86 18.58 10.71
N SER A 61 4.53 18.62 10.80
CA SER A 61 3.83 18.32 12.05
C SER A 61 4.03 16.87 12.51
N LEU A 62 4.18 15.90 11.61
CA LEU A 62 4.47 14.52 11.97
C LEU A 62 5.87 14.39 12.56
N GLU A 63 6.89 14.94 11.90
CA GLU A 63 8.30 14.84 12.30
C GLU A 63 8.57 15.62 13.61
N GLU A 64 7.99 16.82 13.80
CA GLU A 64 8.07 17.57 15.06
C GLU A 64 7.49 16.82 16.27
N ASN A 65 6.52 15.92 16.04
CA ASN A 65 5.98 15.05 17.08
C ASN A 65 6.67 13.67 17.15
N GLY A 66 7.91 13.55 16.61
CA GLY A 66 8.71 12.33 16.66
C GLY A 66 8.16 11.21 15.78
N GLY A 67 7.30 11.52 14.82
CA GLY A 67 6.76 10.55 13.88
C GLY A 67 7.64 10.36 12.63
N HIS A 68 7.31 9.35 11.85
CA HIS A 68 8.03 8.97 10.65
C HIS A 68 7.14 9.01 9.41
N LEU A 69 7.64 9.57 8.31
CA LEU A 69 7.06 9.35 7.00
C LEU A 69 7.79 8.16 6.34
N ALA A 70 7.04 7.15 5.94
CA ALA A 70 7.56 5.99 5.22
C ALA A 70 6.81 5.79 3.90
N ARG A 71 7.50 5.27 2.89
CA ARG A 71 6.93 4.90 1.59
C ARG A 71 7.07 3.39 1.40
N ARG A 72 5.95 2.69 1.16
CA ARG A 72 5.93 1.27 0.87
C ARG A 72 6.08 0.98 -0.62
N LEU A 73 6.38 -0.27 -0.98
CA LEU A 73 6.51 -0.72 -2.37
C LEU A 73 5.14 -0.84 -3.07
N SER A 74 4.08 -1.18 -2.33
CA SER A 74 2.74 -1.30 -2.88
C SER A 74 2.08 0.04 -3.17
N GLY A 75 1.04 0.02 -3.99
CA GLY A 75 0.19 1.19 -4.24
C GLY A 75 -0.79 1.48 -3.10
N GLY A 76 -1.85 2.19 -3.43
CA GLY A 76 -2.91 2.58 -2.49
C GLY A 76 -2.66 3.90 -1.79
N GLY A 77 -3.63 4.32 -0.96
CA GLY A 77 -3.62 5.58 -0.23
C GLY A 77 -2.72 5.59 1.00
N ALA A 78 -2.52 6.79 1.57
CA ALA A 78 -1.79 6.98 2.82
C ALA A 78 -2.57 6.43 4.02
N VAL A 79 -1.84 5.85 4.96
CA VAL A 79 -2.35 5.31 6.23
C VAL A 79 -1.52 5.81 7.41
N TYR A 80 -2.13 5.83 8.58
CA TYR A 80 -1.43 6.15 9.84
C TYR A 80 -1.33 4.90 10.70
N HIS A 81 -0.15 4.64 11.23
CA HIS A 81 0.15 3.53 12.13
C HIS A 81 0.62 4.06 13.49
N ASP A 82 0.00 3.55 14.54
CA ASP A 82 0.50 3.56 15.90
C ASP A 82 0.55 2.11 16.44
N LEU A 83 0.89 1.94 17.72
CA LEU A 83 0.94 0.60 18.33
C LEU A 83 -0.43 -0.07 18.52
N GLY A 84 -1.52 0.66 18.24
CA GLY A 84 -2.87 0.11 18.15
C GLY A 84 -3.18 -0.53 16.79
N ASN A 85 -2.26 -0.45 15.81
CA ASN A 85 -2.37 -1.08 14.51
C ASN A 85 -1.40 -2.25 14.40
N LEU A 86 -1.89 -3.45 14.08
CA LEU A 86 -1.07 -4.58 13.67
C LEU A 86 -1.06 -4.68 12.15
N ASN A 87 0.12 -4.75 11.54
CA ASN A 87 0.26 -5.04 10.13
C ASN A 87 0.50 -6.54 9.93
N PHE A 88 -0.03 -7.06 8.83
CA PHE A 88 0.27 -8.40 8.34
C PHE A 88 0.80 -8.32 6.91
N THR A 89 1.65 -9.25 6.55
CA THR A 89 2.11 -9.45 5.18
C THR A 89 2.15 -10.94 4.85
N PHE A 90 1.44 -11.34 3.80
CA PHE A 90 1.60 -12.65 3.18
C PHE A 90 2.56 -12.52 2.00
N LEU A 91 3.63 -13.28 2.01
CA LEU A 91 4.63 -13.31 0.94
C LEU A 91 4.63 -14.70 0.30
N VAL A 92 4.61 -14.75 -1.01
CA VAL A 92 4.42 -16.02 -1.74
C VAL A 92 4.88 -15.87 -3.18
N SER A 93 5.22 -16.98 -3.85
CA SER A 93 5.46 -16.99 -5.29
C SER A 93 4.21 -16.64 -6.09
N LYS A 94 4.37 -16.04 -7.27
CA LYS A 94 3.28 -15.61 -8.15
C LYS A 94 2.33 -16.74 -8.53
N GLU A 95 2.85 -17.94 -8.77
CA GLU A 95 2.04 -19.13 -9.12
C GLU A 95 1.12 -19.61 -7.99
N ASN A 96 1.47 -19.29 -6.73
CA ASN A 96 0.73 -19.67 -5.53
C ASN A 96 -0.06 -18.51 -4.92
N TYR A 97 -0.06 -17.35 -5.58
CA TYR A 97 -0.68 -16.13 -5.09
C TYR A 97 -2.21 -16.21 -5.16
N SER A 98 -2.87 -16.09 -4.03
CA SER A 98 -4.32 -16.11 -3.91
C SER A 98 -4.78 -15.10 -2.84
N ILE A 99 -5.22 -13.94 -3.29
CA ILE A 99 -5.76 -12.89 -2.42
C ILE A 99 -6.94 -13.41 -1.60
N ASP A 100 -7.84 -14.18 -2.22
CA ASP A 100 -9.00 -14.72 -1.53
C ASP A 100 -8.63 -15.62 -0.37
N ARG A 101 -7.63 -16.49 -0.55
CA ARG A 101 -7.14 -17.38 0.51
C ARG A 101 -6.48 -16.60 1.65
N GLN A 102 -5.71 -15.56 1.31
CA GLN A 102 -5.05 -14.71 2.31
C GLN A 102 -6.05 -13.85 3.09
N LEU A 103 -7.06 -13.29 2.41
CA LEU A 103 -8.15 -12.57 3.08
C LEU A 103 -8.99 -13.50 3.97
N GLU A 104 -9.16 -14.76 3.58
CA GLU A 104 -9.85 -15.76 4.39
C GLU A 104 -9.15 -15.97 5.73
N VAL A 105 -7.81 -15.99 5.77
CA VAL A 105 -7.04 -16.07 7.02
C VAL A 105 -7.43 -14.93 7.97
N ILE A 106 -7.48 -13.69 7.47
CA ILE A 106 -7.82 -12.53 8.29
C ILE A 106 -9.27 -12.60 8.80
N VAL A 107 -10.20 -12.93 7.89
CA VAL A 107 -11.62 -13.06 8.26
C VAL A 107 -11.81 -14.15 9.32
N LYS A 108 -11.23 -15.33 9.13
CA LYS A 108 -11.32 -16.44 10.10
C LYS A 108 -10.68 -16.09 11.44
N ALA A 109 -9.52 -15.42 11.46
CA ALA A 109 -8.87 -14.99 12.69
C ALA A 109 -9.80 -14.09 13.53
N VAL A 110 -10.43 -13.10 12.89
CA VAL A 110 -11.35 -12.18 13.58
C VAL A 110 -12.64 -12.88 13.99
N GLN A 111 -13.15 -13.82 13.19
CA GLN A 111 -14.32 -14.62 13.54
C GLN A 111 -14.06 -15.55 14.74
N LYS A 112 -12.86 -16.16 14.83
CA LYS A 112 -12.44 -16.95 16.02
C LYS A 112 -12.43 -16.12 17.31
N LEU A 113 -12.17 -14.81 17.19
CA LEU A 113 -12.21 -13.86 18.31
C LEU A 113 -13.61 -13.33 18.63
N GLY A 114 -14.64 -13.76 17.90
CA GLY A 114 -16.06 -13.48 18.19
C GLY A 114 -16.69 -12.34 17.40
N ALA A 115 -15.98 -11.70 16.45
CA ALA A 115 -16.55 -10.64 15.63
C ALA A 115 -16.89 -11.13 14.20
N LYS A 116 -17.96 -10.58 13.61
CA LYS A 116 -18.43 -10.93 12.26
C LYS A 116 -17.71 -10.12 11.20
N ALA A 117 -16.51 -10.55 10.81
CA ALA A 117 -15.75 -9.94 9.74
C ALA A 117 -16.22 -10.45 8.38
N GLU A 118 -16.24 -9.55 7.38
CA GLU A 118 -16.58 -9.85 5.98
C GLU A 118 -15.71 -9.07 5.00
N LYS A 119 -15.47 -9.66 3.82
CA LYS A 119 -14.75 -8.98 2.73
C LYS A 119 -15.66 -7.93 2.09
N SER A 120 -15.11 -6.78 1.69
CA SER A 120 -15.85 -5.75 0.98
C SER A 120 -15.01 -5.07 -0.09
N GLY A 121 -15.60 -4.95 -1.29
CA GLY A 121 -14.93 -4.32 -2.42
C GLY A 121 -13.64 -5.02 -2.82
N ARG A 122 -12.63 -4.23 -3.22
CA ARG A 122 -11.37 -4.75 -3.75
C ARG A 122 -10.32 -5.04 -2.66
N ASN A 123 -10.35 -4.31 -1.57
CA ASN A 123 -9.26 -4.29 -0.61
C ASN A 123 -9.65 -3.92 0.83
N ASP A 124 -10.90 -4.06 1.23
CA ASP A 124 -11.36 -3.73 2.57
C ASP A 124 -11.93 -4.98 3.28
N ILE A 125 -11.74 -5.05 4.61
CA ILE A 125 -12.44 -5.99 5.47
C ILE A 125 -13.23 -5.17 6.50
N LEU A 126 -14.50 -5.52 6.65
CA LEU A 126 -15.47 -4.78 7.45
C LEU A 126 -16.00 -5.62 8.61
N ILE A 127 -16.49 -4.92 9.65
CA ILE A 127 -17.40 -5.42 10.67
C ILE A 127 -18.57 -4.43 10.70
N ASP A 128 -19.81 -4.91 10.54
CA ASP A 128 -21.03 -4.09 10.52
C ASP A 128 -20.92 -2.88 9.56
N GLY A 129 -20.38 -3.11 8.37
CA GLY A 129 -20.20 -2.09 7.36
C GLY A 129 -19.08 -1.07 7.62
N LYS A 130 -18.32 -1.21 8.71
CA LYS A 130 -17.19 -0.34 9.06
C LYS A 130 -15.86 -1.04 8.83
N LYS A 131 -14.94 -0.35 8.16
CA LYS A 131 -13.62 -0.87 7.82
C LYS A 131 -12.70 -0.93 9.04
N PHE A 132 -12.12 -2.10 9.32
CA PHE A 132 -11.04 -2.27 10.29
C PHE A 132 -9.71 -2.71 9.66
N SER A 133 -9.74 -3.12 8.38
CA SER A 133 -8.55 -3.56 7.64
C SER A 133 -8.56 -2.99 6.23
N GLY A 134 -7.44 -2.40 5.83
CA GLY A 134 -7.16 -1.98 4.47
C GLY A 134 -5.99 -2.77 3.92
N ASN A 135 -6.08 -3.15 2.65
CA ASN A 135 -5.13 -4.04 2.02
C ASN A 135 -4.51 -3.43 0.78
N ALA A 136 -3.27 -3.80 0.49
CA ALA A 136 -2.56 -3.43 -0.73
C ALA A 136 -1.71 -4.62 -1.19
N PHE A 137 -1.33 -4.59 -2.46
CA PHE A 137 -0.71 -5.71 -3.15
C PHE A 137 0.52 -5.23 -3.90
N TYR A 138 1.49 -6.13 -4.06
CA TYR A 138 2.69 -5.86 -4.83
C TYR A 138 3.19 -7.12 -5.51
N GLU A 139 3.60 -6.98 -6.75
CA GLU A 139 4.21 -8.04 -7.55
C GLU A 139 5.55 -7.57 -8.07
N GLN A 140 6.57 -8.40 -7.94
CA GLN A 140 7.89 -8.19 -8.52
C GLN A 140 8.41 -9.52 -9.07
N GLU A 141 8.55 -9.63 -10.38
CA GLU A 141 9.01 -10.83 -11.07
C GLU A 141 8.16 -12.08 -10.71
N GLN A 142 8.74 -13.01 -9.94
CA GLN A 142 8.08 -14.24 -9.51
C GLN A 142 7.54 -14.17 -8.07
N HIS A 143 7.64 -13.02 -7.41
CA HIS A 143 7.26 -12.86 -6.01
C HIS A 143 6.12 -11.87 -5.87
N CYS A 144 5.21 -12.20 -4.97
CA CYS A 144 4.06 -11.35 -4.64
C CYS A 144 3.94 -11.19 -3.14
N TYR A 145 3.46 -10.03 -2.71
CA TYR A 145 2.92 -9.91 -1.38
C TYR A 145 1.54 -9.25 -1.36
N HIS A 146 0.78 -9.64 -0.36
CA HIS A 146 -0.43 -8.99 0.10
C HIS A 146 -0.21 -8.55 1.53
N HIS A 147 -0.24 -7.25 1.79
CA HIS A 147 -0.17 -6.74 3.14
C HIS A 147 -1.38 -5.88 3.50
N GLY A 148 -1.60 -5.72 4.78
CA GLY A 148 -2.70 -4.92 5.27
C GLY A 148 -2.52 -4.49 6.72
N THR A 149 -3.48 -3.67 7.14
CA THR A 149 -3.60 -3.14 8.50
C THR A 149 -4.71 -3.86 9.25
N LEU A 150 -4.54 -4.07 10.54
CA LEU A 150 -5.61 -4.48 11.45
C LEU A 150 -5.71 -3.40 12.53
N MET A 151 -6.75 -2.59 12.45
CA MET A 151 -7.02 -1.53 13.42
C MET A 151 -7.54 -2.17 14.71
N MET A 152 -6.62 -2.57 15.59
CA MET A 152 -6.96 -3.16 16.87
C MET A 152 -7.48 -2.09 17.83
N ASN A 153 -6.68 -1.06 18.08
CA ASN A 153 -7.00 0.07 18.96
C ASN A 153 -6.26 1.34 18.52
N VAL A 154 -6.42 1.73 17.26
CA VAL A 154 -5.75 2.89 16.65
C VAL A 154 -6.34 4.19 17.18
N ASN A 155 -5.49 5.18 17.45
CA ASN A 155 -5.93 6.53 17.78
C ASN A 155 -6.42 7.25 16.51
N LYS A 156 -7.75 7.31 16.33
CA LYS A 156 -8.40 7.92 15.15
C LYS A 156 -8.19 9.44 15.05
N GLU A 157 -7.85 10.13 16.14
CA GLU A 157 -7.55 11.56 16.13
C GLU A 157 -6.20 11.83 15.45
N MET A 158 -5.19 11.02 15.75
CA MET A 158 -3.85 11.14 15.14
C MET A 158 -3.89 10.85 13.63
N LEU A 159 -4.72 9.91 13.19
CA LEU A 159 -4.98 9.67 11.77
C LEU A 159 -5.46 10.96 11.08
N SER A 160 -6.43 11.65 11.66
CA SER A 160 -6.97 12.92 11.12
C SER A 160 -5.98 14.09 11.25
N LYS A 161 -5.08 14.05 12.24
CA LYS A 161 -4.07 15.09 12.48
C LYS A 161 -3.02 15.12 11.39
N TYR A 162 -2.54 13.96 10.95
CA TYR A 162 -1.38 13.86 10.06
C TYR A 162 -1.72 13.60 8.60
N LEU A 163 -2.84 12.93 8.30
CA LEU A 163 -3.25 12.68 6.92
C LEU A 163 -3.97 13.89 6.33
N THR A 164 -3.63 14.20 5.08
CA THR A 164 -4.34 15.20 4.29
C THR A 164 -5.44 14.51 3.49
N VAL A 165 -6.69 14.86 3.75
CA VAL A 165 -7.82 14.35 2.95
C VAL A 165 -8.01 15.26 1.74
N SER A 166 -7.94 14.70 0.53
CA SER A 166 -8.14 15.50 -0.68
C SER A 166 -9.55 16.12 -0.73
N LYS A 167 -9.64 17.34 -1.30
CA LYS A 167 -10.93 18.05 -1.44
C LYS A 167 -11.95 17.22 -2.20
N GLU A 168 -11.54 16.45 -3.20
CA GLU A 168 -12.39 15.57 -3.99
C GLU A 168 -12.96 14.41 -3.15
N LYS A 169 -12.16 13.83 -2.24
CA LYS A 169 -12.64 12.82 -1.27
C LYS A 169 -13.65 13.42 -0.29
N LEU A 170 -13.46 14.69 0.10
CA LEU A 170 -14.39 15.40 0.98
C LEU A 170 -15.69 15.77 0.26
N GLN A 171 -15.62 16.23 -1.00
CA GLN A 171 -16.80 16.60 -1.78
C GLN A 171 -17.65 15.39 -2.17
N SER A 172 -17.03 14.25 -2.49
CA SER A 172 -17.75 13.03 -2.87
C SER A 172 -18.35 12.26 -1.70
N LYS A 173 -17.87 12.47 -0.47
CA LYS A 173 -18.21 11.61 0.68
C LYS A 173 -18.52 12.33 2.00
N GLY A 174 -18.27 13.65 2.10
CA GLY A 174 -18.45 14.44 3.33
C GLY A 174 -17.40 14.14 4.42
N VAL A 175 -17.09 15.13 5.28
CA VAL A 175 -16.05 15.02 6.34
C VAL A 175 -16.38 13.95 7.36
N ASP A 176 -17.63 13.89 7.82
CA ASP A 176 -18.07 12.92 8.85
C ASP A 176 -18.14 11.49 8.31
N SER A 177 -18.39 11.31 7.00
CA SER A 177 -18.46 9.99 6.38
C SER A 177 -17.10 9.30 6.25
N VAL A 178 -15.98 10.03 6.29
CA VAL A 178 -14.62 9.45 6.26
C VAL A 178 -14.24 8.90 7.63
N LYS A 179 -14.57 9.62 8.71
CA LYS A 179 -14.31 9.18 10.10
C LYS A 179 -15.24 8.04 10.56
N SER A 180 -16.51 8.08 10.13
CA SER A 180 -17.51 7.06 10.53
C SER A 180 -17.34 5.71 9.85
N ARG A 181 -16.47 5.60 8.83
CA ARG A 181 -16.26 4.37 8.04
C ARG A 181 -15.23 3.42 8.61
N VAL A 182 -14.41 3.85 9.55
CA VAL A 182 -13.37 3.01 10.15
C VAL A 182 -13.73 2.67 11.60
N THR A 183 -13.34 1.47 12.03
CA THR A 183 -13.55 1.01 13.39
C THR A 183 -12.32 0.27 13.91
N ASN A 184 -12.20 0.18 15.23
CA ASN A 184 -11.21 -0.67 15.88
C ASN A 184 -11.82 -2.03 16.22
N LEU A 185 -11.03 -3.08 16.25
CA LEU A 185 -11.47 -4.41 16.68
C LEU A 185 -11.93 -4.42 18.13
N VAL A 186 -11.32 -3.63 19.01
CA VAL A 186 -11.72 -3.50 20.42
C VAL A 186 -13.14 -2.92 20.60
N ASP A 187 -13.67 -2.22 19.60
CA ASP A 187 -15.05 -1.72 19.60
C ASP A 187 -16.07 -2.90 19.56
N TYR A 188 -15.65 -4.10 19.13
CA TYR A 188 -16.46 -5.33 19.01
C TYR A 188 -15.96 -6.47 19.90
N ILE A 189 -14.70 -6.45 20.28
CA ILE A 189 -14.03 -7.44 21.11
C ILE A 189 -13.32 -6.68 22.25
N PRO A 190 -14.01 -6.26 23.31
CA PRO A 190 -13.47 -5.34 24.32
C PRO A 190 -12.19 -5.83 25.02
N ASP A 191 -12.05 -7.14 25.24
CA ASP A 191 -10.89 -7.74 25.91
C ASP A 191 -9.80 -8.21 24.94
N LEU A 192 -9.82 -7.73 23.70
CA LEU A 192 -8.84 -8.10 22.67
C LEU A 192 -7.44 -7.63 23.07
N THR A 193 -6.52 -8.58 23.18
CA THR A 193 -5.10 -8.31 23.35
C THR A 193 -4.34 -8.53 22.04
N LEU A 194 -3.17 -7.89 21.89
CA LEU A 194 -2.31 -8.08 20.74
C LEU A 194 -1.90 -9.55 20.57
N GLU A 195 -1.56 -10.21 21.67
CA GLU A 195 -1.17 -11.62 21.67
C GLU A 195 -2.32 -12.55 21.27
N ALA A 196 -3.56 -12.27 21.71
CA ALA A 196 -4.73 -13.02 21.26
C ALA A 196 -4.98 -12.86 19.75
N LEU A 197 -4.80 -11.64 19.21
CA LEU A 197 -4.94 -11.38 17.78
C LEU A 197 -3.87 -12.11 16.97
N LYS A 198 -2.59 -12.04 17.37
CA LYS A 198 -1.49 -12.74 16.71
C LYS A 198 -1.70 -14.27 16.73
N LYS A 199 -2.11 -14.81 17.87
CA LYS A 199 -2.41 -16.24 18.02
C LYS A 199 -3.55 -16.67 17.08
N ALA A 200 -4.65 -15.91 17.03
CA ALA A 200 -5.77 -16.20 16.14
C ALA A 200 -5.37 -16.12 14.65
N LEU A 201 -4.50 -15.18 14.27
CA LEU A 201 -3.96 -15.08 12.92
C LEU A 201 -3.11 -16.29 12.55
N ARG A 202 -2.22 -16.74 13.43
CA ARG A 202 -1.39 -17.93 13.23
C ARG A 202 -2.25 -19.20 13.10
N GLU A 203 -3.21 -19.40 14.00
CA GLU A 203 -4.12 -20.54 13.94
C GLU A 203 -5.00 -20.54 12.68
N ALA A 204 -5.51 -19.37 12.26
CA ALA A 204 -6.26 -19.25 11.02
C ALA A 204 -5.39 -19.49 9.77
N PHE A 205 -4.13 -19.06 9.80
CA PHE A 205 -3.16 -19.31 8.74
C PHE A 205 -2.90 -20.81 8.57
N GLU A 206 -2.65 -21.53 9.67
CA GLU A 206 -2.48 -22.98 9.66
C GLU A 206 -3.74 -23.70 9.16
N GLU A 207 -4.93 -23.30 9.62
CA GLU A 207 -6.21 -23.89 9.21
C GLU A 207 -6.49 -23.70 7.72
N VAL A 208 -6.31 -22.47 7.19
CA VAL A 208 -6.62 -22.15 5.78
C VAL A 208 -5.64 -22.85 4.83
N TYR A 209 -4.38 -22.98 5.24
CA TYR A 209 -3.38 -23.66 4.41
C TYR A 209 -3.32 -25.17 4.64
N GLY A 210 -3.90 -25.67 5.72
CA GLY A 210 -3.90 -27.10 6.10
C GLY A 210 -2.50 -27.61 6.46
N LEU A 211 -1.64 -26.72 6.97
CA LEU A 211 -0.23 -26.98 7.30
C LEU A 211 0.09 -26.43 8.68
N THR A 212 1.11 -26.96 9.34
CA THR A 212 1.67 -26.39 10.57
C THR A 212 2.74 -25.36 10.21
N SER A 213 2.70 -24.18 10.80
CA SER A 213 3.66 -23.12 10.53
C SER A 213 5.02 -23.37 11.19
N ASN A 214 6.09 -23.21 10.41
CA ASN A 214 7.45 -23.09 10.96
C ASN A 214 7.62 -21.69 11.52
N GLU A 215 8.24 -21.57 12.69
CA GLU A 215 8.60 -20.28 13.26
C GLU A 215 9.99 -19.87 12.78
N CYS A 216 10.08 -18.65 12.21
CA CYS A 216 11.34 -18.01 11.86
C CYS A 216 11.54 -16.80 12.77
N LYS A 217 12.73 -16.63 13.31
CA LYS A 217 13.06 -15.50 14.16
C LYS A 217 13.78 -14.41 13.39
N MET A 218 13.63 -13.17 13.84
CA MET A 218 14.29 -12.02 13.22
C MET A 218 15.82 -12.16 13.19
N GLU A 219 16.40 -12.87 14.19
CA GLU A 219 17.84 -13.11 14.28
C GLU A 219 18.35 -14.08 13.20
N ASP A 220 17.47 -14.92 12.65
CA ASP A 220 17.82 -15.92 11.62
C ASP A 220 17.99 -15.29 10.23
N LEU A 221 17.53 -14.02 10.06
CA LEU A 221 17.60 -13.29 8.80
C LEU A 221 18.97 -12.61 8.61
N ASP A 222 19.37 -12.37 7.36
CA ASP A 222 20.61 -11.62 7.07
C ASP A 222 20.47 -10.14 7.48
N GLN A 223 20.98 -9.83 8.68
CA GLN A 223 20.91 -8.49 9.26
C GLN A 223 21.66 -7.44 8.43
N LYS A 224 22.71 -7.84 7.66
CA LYS A 224 23.47 -6.89 6.81
C LYS A 224 22.64 -6.47 5.61
N GLU A 225 21.97 -7.42 4.97
CA GLU A 225 21.08 -7.12 3.86
C GLU A 225 19.88 -6.28 4.31
N ILE A 226 19.27 -6.62 5.46
CA ILE A 226 18.18 -5.83 6.04
C ILE A 226 18.62 -4.40 6.37
N GLU A 227 19.84 -4.19 6.90
CA GLU A 227 20.36 -2.85 7.16
C GLU A 227 20.59 -2.04 5.88
N MET A 228 21.11 -2.66 4.83
CA MET A 228 21.25 -2.03 3.52
C MET A 228 19.90 -1.56 2.97
N ARG A 229 18.87 -2.41 3.03
CA ARG A 229 17.50 -2.07 2.63
C ARG A 229 16.88 -1.00 3.54
N THR A 230 17.15 -1.05 4.85
CA THR A 230 16.70 -0.03 5.80
C THR A 230 17.24 1.34 5.44
N LYS A 231 18.50 1.45 5.01
CA LYS A 231 19.10 2.70 4.50
C LYS A 231 18.38 3.20 3.26
N HIS A 232 17.98 2.30 2.35
CA HIS A 232 17.17 2.68 1.19
C HIS A 232 15.81 3.23 1.61
N PHE A 233 15.03 2.50 2.42
CA PHE A 233 13.70 2.96 2.87
C PHE A 233 13.75 4.23 3.71
N SER A 234 14.83 4.51 4.42
CA SER A 234 15.02 5.74 5.20
C SER A 234 15.54 6.92 4.37
N SER A 235 16.02 6.69 3.16
CA SER A 235 16.61 7.74 2.33
C SER A 235 15.59 8.81 1.95
N TRP A 236 16.08 10.04 1.77
CA TRP A 236 15.25 11.16 1.32
C TRP A 236 14.60 10.87 -0.03
N ASP A 237 15.39 10.39 -0.99
CA ASP A 237 14.93 10.14 -2.36
C ASP A 237 13.80 9.11 -2.41
N TRP A 238 13.87 8.07 -1.58
CA TRP A 238 12.80 7.09 -1.49
C TRP A 238 11.53 7.66 -0.83
N ARG A 239 11.68 8.32 0.31
CA ARG A 239 10.53 8.82 1.09
C ARG A 239 9.75 9.92 0.38
N TYR A 240 10.48 10.90 -0.17
CA TYR A 240 9.88 12.11 -0.74
C TYR A 240 9.78 12.08 -2.25
N GLY A 241 10.59 11.27 -2.91
CA GLY A 241 10.63 11.18 -4.36
C GLY A 241 11.33 12.37 -5.00
N ARG A 242 11.30 12.39 -6.31
CA ARG A 242 11.94 13.42 -7.13
C ARG A 242 11.02 14.63 -7.26
N LYS A 243 11.58 15.82 -7.03
CA LYS A 243 10.95 17.10 -7.37
C LYS A 243 11.37 17.52 -8.77
N ILE A 244 10.43 18.01 -9.59
CA ILE A 244 10.71 18.66 -10.86
C ILE A 244 10.14 20.08 -10.86
N ASP A 245 10.75 20.97 -11.65
CA ASP A 245 10.23 22.33 -11.88
C ASP A 245 9.19 22.28 -13.00
N PHE A 246 7.95 21.94 -12.66
CA PHE A 246 6.85 21.80 -13.61
C PHE A 246 6.16 23.14 -13.88
N GLN A 247 5.69 23.34 -15.11
CA GLN A 247 4.87 24.48 -15.53
C GLN A 247 3.39 24.12 -15.60
N TYR A 248 3.07 22.84 -15.86
CA TYR A 248 1.70 22.37 -16.03
C TYR A 248 1.42 21.18 -15.14
N GLU A 249 0.26 21.18 -14.51
CA GLU A 249 -0.23 20.09 -13.69
C GLU A 249 -1.69 19.81 -14.04
N ILE A 250 -2.00 18.55 -14.27
CA ILE A 250 -3.36 18.06 -14.47
C ILE A 250 -3.69 16.97 -13.46
N SER A 251 -4.96 16.85 -13.09
CA SER A 251 -5.41 15.91 -12.06
C SER A 251 -6.83 15.41 -12.34
N LYS A 252 -7.04 14.10 -12.25
CA LYS A 252 -8.37 13.47 -12.39
C LYS A 252 -8.52 12.28 -11.44
N ARG A 253 -9.73 12.13 -10.90
CA ARG A 253 -10.13 10.96 -10.12
C ARG A 253 -10.80 9.94 -11.02
N PHE A 254 -10.26 8.72 -11.05
CA PHE A 254 -10.82 7.55 -11.73
C PHE A 254 -11.40 6.56 -10.72
N SER A 255 -12.09 5.54 -11.20
CA SER A 255 -12.60 4.42 -10.38
C SER A 255 -11.48 3.64 -9.70
N TRP A 256 -10.30 3.57 -10.33
CA TRP A 256 -9.12 2.85 -9.88
C TRP A 256 -8.13 3.70 -9.07
N GLY A 257 -8.29 5.02 -9.00
CA GLY A 257 -7.43 5.90 -8.21
C GLY A 257 -7.46 7.36 -8.65
N GLN A 258 -6.83 8.21 -7.83
CA GLN A 258 -6.49 9.59 -8.21
C GLN A 258 -5.23 9.57 -9.05
N MET A 259 -5.18 10.40 -10.09
CA MET A 259 -3.97 10.61 -10.87
C MET A 259 -3.64 12.11 -10.94
N ASN A 260 -2.35 12.42 -10.85
CA ASN A 260 -1.82 13.76 -10.99
C ASN A 260 -0.55 13.69 -11.85
N ILE A 261 -0.50 14.46 -12.92
CA ILE A 261 0.66 14.53 -13.82
C ILE A 261 1.21 15.94 -13.81
N GLN A 262 2.50 16.06 -13.53
CA GLN A 262 3.26 17.30 -13.58
C GLN A 262 4.20 17.27 -14.78
N PHE A 263 4.09 18.26 -15.67
CA PHE A 263 4.89 18.37 -16.88
C PHE A 263 5.89 19.53 -16.78
N GLN A 264 7.16 19.23 -17.04
CA GLN A 264 8.16 20.23 -17.34
C GLN A 264 8.31 20.29 -18.85
N VAL A 265 8.10 21.48 -19.44
CA VAL A 265 8.10 21.67 -20.90
C VAL A 265 9.23 22.61 -21.30
N ASP A 266 10.07 22.18 -22.23
CA ASP A 266 11.10 23.01 -22.86
C ASP A 266 10.94 22.97 -24.38
N LYS A 267 10.85 24.17 -24.99
CA LYS A 267 10.71 24.35 -26.45
C LYS A 267 9.58 23.49 -27.05
N GLY A 268 8.46 23.39 -26.35
CA GLY A 268 7.27 22.64 -26.77
C GLY A 268 7.40 21.12 -26.67
N LYS A 269 8.43 20.60 -25.99
CA LYS A 269 8.59 19.18 -25.68
C LYS A 269 8.55 18.95 -24.18
N ILE A 270 8.04 17.80 -23.75
CA ILE A 270 8.09 17.37 -22.37
C ILE A 270 9.52 16.98 -22.02
N SER A 271 10.25 17.88 -21.33
CA SER A 271 11.63 17.64 -20.90
C SER A 271 11.70 16.71 -19.70
N ASP A 272 10.71 16.81 -18.80
CA ASP A 272 10.56 15.93 -17.65
C ASP A 272 9.10 15.81 -17.21
N VAL A 273 8.78 14.74 -16.48
CA VAL A 273 7.41 14.45 -16.03
C VAL A 273 7.43 13.65 -14.73
N ASN A 274 6.56 14.04 -13.79
CA ASN A 274 6.21 13.23 -12.61
C ASN A 274 4.76 12.78 -12.70
N VAL A 275 4.53 11.52 -12.34
CA VAL A 275 3.18 10.95 -12.27
C VAL A 275 2.95 10.43 -10.85
N TYR A 276 1.91 10.96 -10.20
CA TYR A 276 1.50 10.55 -8.86
C TYR A 276 0.13 9.89 -8.91
N SER A 277 -0.06 8.85 -8.11
CA SER A 277 -1.34 8.14 -8.01
C SER A 277 -1.47 7.34 -6.70
N ASP A 278 -2.71 7.15 -6.25
CA ASP A 278 -3.08 6.19 -5.21
C ASP A 278 -3.65 4.88 -5.81
N SER A 279 -3.32 4.57 -7.08
CA SER A 279 -3.66 3.31 -7.73
C SER A 279 -3.04 2.12 -7.01
N LEU A 280 -3.77 0.99 -7.00
CA LEU A 280 -3.25 -0.28 -6.50
C LEU A 280 -2.32 -1.00 -7.51
N LYS A 281 -2.12 -0.42 -8.71
CA LYS A 281 -1.18 -0.86 -9.75
C LYS A 281 0.02 0.08 -9.83
N PRO A 282 0.96 0.05 -8.87
CA PRO A 282 2.04 1.02 -8.80
C PRO A 282 2.99 0.96 -10.00
N MET A 283 3.25 -0.24 -10.52
CA MET A 283 4.18 -0.44 -11.64
C MET A 283 3.66 0.16 -12.95
N THR A 284 2.33 0.14 -13.19
CA THR A 284 1.70 0.81 -14.34
C THR A 284 1.98 2.31 -14.29
N ILE A 285 1.82 2.92 -13.13
CA ILE A 285 2.06 4.36 -12.93
C ILE A 285 3.54 4.72 -13.14
N GLU A 286 4.47 3.90 -12.63
CA GLU A 286 5.91 4.12 -12.78
C GLU A 286 6.41 3.99 -14.25
N LYS A 287 5.73 3.21 -15.06
CA LYS A 287 6.08 3.06 -16.48
C LYS A 287 5.70 4.30 -17.31
N LEU A 288 4.66 5.07 -16.93
CA LEU A 288 4.11 6.18 -17.73
C LEU A 288 5.12 7.28 -18.09
N PRO A 289 6.01 7.75 -17.20
CA PRO A 289 7.01 8.75 -17.55
C PRO A 289 7.89 8.40 -18.75
N LYS A 290 8.14 7.11 -18.99
CA LYS A 290 8.95 6.63 -20.14
C LYS A 290 8.29 6.91 -21.49
N TYR A 291 6.97 6.90 -21.54
CA TYR A 291 6.18 7.19 -22.74
C TYR A 291 5.95 8.67 -22.96
N LEU A 292 6.05 9.49 -21.91
CA LEU A 292 5.70 10.89 -21.95
C LEU A 292 6.92 11.81 -22.15
N LYS A 293 8.10 11.39 -21.69
CA LYS A 293 9.31 12.21 -21.76
C LYS A 293 9.87 12.28 -23.18
N GLY A 294 10.24 13.49 -23.63
CA GLY A 294 10.86 13.75 -24.94
C GLY A 294 9.90 14.04 -26.09
N ILE A 295 8.60 13.78 -25.91
CA ILE A 295 7.58 14.03 -26.94
C ILE A 295 7.09 15.47 -26.93
N ARG A 296 6.38 15.90 -27.99
CA ARG A 296 5.72 17.21 -28.04
C ARG A 296 4.62 17.30 -26.98
N TYR A 297 4.59 18.42 -26.25
CA TYR A 297 3.50 18.73 -25.31
C TYR A 297 2.24 19.11 -26.09
N HIS A 298 1.52 18.10 -26.53
CA HIS A 298 0.30 18.21 -27.30
C HIS A 298 -0.50 16.91 -27.18
N LYS A 299 -1.81 17.03 -26.92
CA LYS A 299 -2.69 15.87 -26.63
C LYS A 299 -2.61 14.74 -27.68
N LYS A 300 -2.52 15.05 -28.98
CA LYS A 300 -2.39 14.01 -30.01
C LYS A 300 -1.12 13.18 -29.87
N ASN A 301 0.02 13.83 -29.54
CA ASN A 301 1.30 13.15 -29.35
C ASN A 301 1.28 12.29 -28.09
N ILE A 302 0.77 12.83 -26.97
CA ILE A 302 0.65 12.13 -25.71
C ILE A 302 -0.25 10.88 -25.88
N CYS A 303 -1.44 11.03 -26.48
CA CYS A 303 -2.33 9.90 -26.74
C CYS A 303 -1.71 8.85 -27.68
N SER A 304 -0.92 9.28 -28.69
CA SER A 304 -0.27 8.35 -29.60
C SER A 304 0.78 7.49 -28.90
N GLU A 305 1.60 8.09 -28.03
CA GLU A 305 2.61 7.36 -27.27
C GLU A 305 1.99 6.43 -26.21
N LEU A 306 0.95 6.88 -25.51
CA LEU A 306 0.24 6.04 -24.52
C LEU A 306 -0.41 4.80 -25.19
N ARG A 307 -0.79 4.84 -26.47
CA ARG A 307 -1.28 3.67 -27.19
C ARG A 307 -0.21 2.62 -27.45
N LEU A 308 1.08 2.97 -27.34
CA LEU A 308 2.18 2.03 -27.44
C LEU A 308 2.47 1.31 -26.13
N TYR A 309 1.72 1.65 -25.05
CA TYR A 309 1.85 0.98 -23.77
C TYR A 309 1.43 -0.49 -23.91
N TRP A 310 2.32 -1.39 -23.51
CA TRP A 310 2.05 -2.81 -23.46
C TRP A 310 1.46 -3.18 -22.09
N ALA A 311 0.16 -3.41 -22.06
CA ALA A 311 -0.55 -3.81 -20.85
C ALA A 311 -0.32 -5.31 -20.56
N GLU A 312 -0.09 -5.65 -19.32
CA GLU A 312 0.13 -7.02 -18.87
C GLU A 312 -1.21 -7.75 -18.55
N ASP A 313 -2.25 -6.95 -18.26
CA ASP A 313 -3.58 -7.47 -17.97
C ASP A 313 -4.69 -6.47 -18.38
N LYS A 314 -5.94 -6.94 -18.31
CA LYS A 314 -7.12 -6.16 -18.70
C LYS A 314 -7.30 -4.90 -17.85
N GLN A 315 -6.91 -4.92 -16.58
CA GLN A 315 -7.02 -3.75 -15.70
C GLN A 315 -6.06 -2.63 -16.13
N GLU A 316 -4.85 -2.98 -16.55
CA GLU A 316 -3.90 -2.01 -17.12
C GLU A 316 -4.42 -1.44 -18.44
N GLU A 317 -5.02 -2.28 -19.32
CA GLU A 317 -5.64 -1.81 -20.56
C GLU A 317 -6.72 -0.75 -20.27
N GLU A 318 -7.63 -1.03 -19.31
CA GLU A 318 -8.68 -0.11 -18.89
C GLU A 318 -8.08 1.19 -18.31
N MET A 319 -7.05 1.12 -17.48
CA MET A 319 -6.38 2.30 -16.92
C MET A 319 -5.76 3.18 -18.02
N ILE A 320 -5.08 2.60 -18.98
CA ILE A 320 -4.46 3.33 -20.09
C ILE A 320 -5.52 3.95 -20.99
N ALA A 321 -6.62 3.24 -21.27
CA ALA A 321 -7.75 3.77 -22.04
C ALA A 321 -8.37 4.99 -21.33
N ASP A 322 -8.62 4.90 -20.03
CA ASP A 322 -9.14 6.00 -19.21
C ASP A 322 -8.22 7.24 -19.24
N ILE A 323 -6.90 7.03 -19.15
CA ILE A 323 -5.90 8.11 -19.22
C ILE A 323 -5.92 8.77 -20.61
N ILE A 324 -5.98 7.98 -21.67
CA ILE A 324 -6.05 8.49 -23.05
C ILE A 324 -7.31 9.34 -23.27
N GLU A 325 -8.49 8.87 -22.81
CA GLU A 325 -9.73 9.65 -22.91
C GLU A 325 -9.64 10.95 -22.09
N TRP A 326 -9.11 10.89 -20.88
CA TRP A 326 -8.87 12.09 -20.08
C TRP A 326 -7.99 13.12 -20.80
N ILE A 327 -6.84 12.68 -21.35
CA ILE A 327 -5.91 13.60 -22.06
C ILE A 327 -6.57 14.25 -23.29
N LYS A 328 -7.51 13.57 -23.96
CA LYS A 328 -8.25 14.16 -25.09
C LYS A 328 -9.17 15.32 -24.66
N GLU A 329 -9.71 15.22 -23.44
CA GLU A 329 -10.62 16.23 -22.86
C GLU A 329 -9.86 17.45 -22.32
N GLU A 330 -8.59 17.29 -21.92
CA GLU A 330 -7.77 18.38 -21.38
C GLU A 330 -7.38 19.44 -22.41
N GLU A 331 -7.21 20.67 -21.97
CA GLU A 331 -6.64 21.77 -22.76
C GLU A 331 -5.11 21.76 -22.61
N LEU A 332 -4.43 21.05 -23.52
CA LEU A 332 -2.97 20.91 -23.55
C LEU A 332 -2.37 21.54 -24.80
#